data_3172e4b4c1d11edbeb45d8835580a862
#
_entry.id   3172e4b4c1d11edbeb45d8835580a862
#
_cell.length_a   1.000
_cell.length_b   1.000
_cell.length_c   1.000
_cell.angle_alpha   90.00
_cell.angle_beta   90.00
_cell.angle_gamma   90.00
#
_symmetry.space_group_name_H-M   'P 1'
#
loop_
_entity.id
_entity.type
_entity.pdbx_description
1 polymer ?
#
loop_
_entity_poly.entity_id
_entity_poly.type
_entity_poly.pdbx_seq_one_letter_code
_entity_poly.pdbx_strand_id
1 'polypeptide(L)'
;MNICLCKMTKELCRAYFRDFVNDPNVYEDLSQFRAYEYSDSHVDEYWQKQQSLDRSYLAIMLDEKPIGEIIFKSIDRNARTCTLSIHLQNDNVKNQGYGTRAEILALDFAFRELNLISVYADAIHKNRRSQHVLEKAGFCYTHEDETFKYYRCEANKAERWQKVKDLIGKIVHVVVDRPIGYQHGDIIYPINYGYVPGLIAGDGEEQDAYILGVSEPIAEFDGQVVAAICRRNDCEDKLVVVPAGSVYHQGQIAEAVHFQEQYFDIRIISCFEKSCGVLPYRRVNGRQEFLLVFETYSKCWSLPKGHIEAGETDVQTALRELYEETGLTANLDTSRCASIEYPISSFARKQVAFFLGEVAGEPKVREGEIDKFKWVTAEELKDYLFPDTYEACKALLR
;
A
#
# COMPACT_ATOMS: atom_id res chain seq x y z
N MET A 1 11.20 -2.44 17.22
CA MET A 1 10.35 -1.32 17.71
C MET A 1 8.91 -1.78 17.68
N ASN A 2 8.24 -1.73 18.82
CA ASN A 2 6.88 -2.27 18.97
C ASN A 2 5.87 -1.12 19.08
N ILE A 3 4.87 -1.09 18.16
CA ILE A 3 3.74 -0.17 18.25
C ILE A 3 2.61 -0.85 19.00
N CYS A 4 2.07 -0.18 20.02
CA CYS A 4 0.86 -0.60 20.72
C CYS A 4 -0.04 0.59 21.02
N LEU A 5 -1.30 0.29 21.37
CA LEU A 5 -2.28 1.27 21.80
C LEU A 5 -2.57 1.11 23.30
N CYS A 6 -2.70 2.21 23.98
CA CYS A 6 -3.18 2.22 25.38
C CYS A 6 -4.12 3.41 25.61
N LYS A 7 -4.88 3.36 26.71
CA LYS A 7 -5.76 4.49 27.06
C LYS A 7 -4.93 5.75 27.26
N MET A 8 -5.36 6.86 26.65
CA MET A 8 -4.69 8.14 26.81
C MET A 8 -4.90 8.66 28.24
N THR A 9 -3.80 8.80 28.98
CA THR A 9 -3.78 9.49 30.28
C THR A 9 -3.42 10.95 30.11
N LYS A 10 -3.61 11.75 31.15
CA LYS A 10 -3.22 13.16 31.14
C LYS A 10 -1.70 13.34 30.92
N GLU A 11 -0.91 12.49 31.58
CA GLU A 11 0.55 12.48 31.47
C GLU A 11 1.01 12.12 30.07
N LEU A 12 0.43 11.08 29.45
CA LEU A 12 0.72 10.70 28.07
C LEU A 12 0.30 11.80 27.09
N CYS A 13 -0.86 12.45 27.32
CA CYS A 13 -1.31 13.56 26.50
C CYS A 13 -0.32 14.73 26.54
N ARG A 14 0.17 15.12 27.73
CA ARG A 14 1.21 16.14 27.86
C ARG A 14 2.52 15.74 27.20
N ALA A 15 2.95 14.48 27.38
CA ALA A 15 4.17 13.98 26.75
C ALA A 15 4.07 13.97 25.22
N TYR A 16 2.91 13.59 24.67
CA TYR A 16 2.65 13.63 23.24
C TYR A 16 2.66 15.05 22.70
N PHE A 17 1.92 15.98 23.33
CA PHE A 17 1.80 17.34 22.81
C PHE A 17 3.05 18.21 23.01
N ARG A 18 3.97 17.83 23.90
CA ARG A 18 5.24 18.56 24.10
C ARG A 18 6.08 18.65 22.84
N ASP A 19 6.13 17.58 22.07
CA ASP A 19 6.91 17.49 20.83
C ASP A 19 5.99 17.49 19.58
N PHE A 20 4.70 17.83 19.75
CA PHE A 20 3.74 17.86 18.66
C PHE A 20 4.00 19.03 17.73
N VAL A 21 3.99 18.74 16.43
CA VAL A 21 4.05 19.73 15.36
C VAL A 21 2.86 19.49 14.45
N ASN A 22 1.99 20.46 14.34
CA ASN A 22 0.84 20.36 13.47
C ASN A 22 1.25 20.39 11.99
N ASP A 23 0.59 19.55 11.18
CA ASP A 23 0.88 19.38 9.78
C ASP A 23 0.04 20.36 8.94
N PRO A 24 0.65 21.26 8.15
CA PRO A 24 -0.12 22.15 7.29
C PRO A 24 -0.96 21.40 6.23
N ASN A 25 -0.59 20.17 5.88
CA ASN A 25 -1.33 19.37 4.90
C ASN A 25 -2.69 18.85 5.40
N VAL A 26 -3.02 19.04 6.70
CA VAL A 26 -4.35 18.72 7.24
C VAL A 26 -5.32 19.92 7.21
N TYR A 27 -4.88 21.06 6.68
CA TYR A 27 -5.69 22.27 6.55
C TYR A 27 -6.05 22.51 5.09
N GLU A 28 -7.34 22.61 4.77
CA GLU A 28 -7.80 22.97 3.44
C GLU A 28 -7.39 24.39 3.09
N ASP A 29 -7.62 25.33 4.02
CA ASP A 29 -7.20 26.72 3.91
C ASP A 29 -5.98 26.99 4.79
N LEU A 30 -4.82 27.18 4.16
CA LEU A 30 -3.57 27.48 4.86
C LEU A 30 -3.58 28.81 5.62
N SER A 31 -4.51 29.74 5.34
CA SER A 31 -4.66 30.97 6.12
C SER A 31 -5.11 30.69 7.55
N GLN A 32 -5.72 29.54 7.79
CA GLN A 32 -6.17 29.09 9.10
C GLN A 32 -5.07 28.33 9.87
N PHE A 33 -3.96 27.99 9.21
CA PHE A 33 -2.85 27.34 9.88
C PHE A 33 -2.22 28.26 10.92
N ARG A 34 -2.01 27.73 12.12
CA ARG A 34 -1.24 28.35 13.19
C ARG A 34 -0.28 27.31 13.73
N ALA A 35 0.99 27.66 13.84
CA ALA A 35 1.98 26.79 14.46
C ALA A 35 1.52 26.45 15.89
N TYR A 36 1.59 25.18 16.23
CA TYR A 36 1.21 24.73 17.58
C TYR A 36 2.27 25.20 18.59
N GLU A 37 1.81 25.82 19.68
CA GLU A 37 2.62 26.19 20.82
C GLU A 37 2.16 25.40 22.05
N TYR A 38 3.10 24.65 22.65
CA TYR A 38 2.81 23.82 23.80
C TYR A 38 2.48 24.67 25.03
N SER A 39 1.42 24.27 25.73
CA SER A 39 1.05 24.80 27.04
C SER A 39 0.35 23.72 27.85
N ASP A 40 0.80 23.48 29.09
CA ASP A 40 0.19 22.51 30.01
C ASP A 40 -1.30 22.76 30.17
N SER A 41 -1.72 24.04 30.32
CA SER A 41 -3.13 24.41 30.49
C SER A 41 -3.98 24.05 29.27
N HIS A 42 -3.51 24.37 28.06
CA HIS A 42 -4.24 24.04 26.85
C HIS A 42 -4.34 22.51 26.63
N VAL A 43 -3.28 21.76 26.96
CA VAL A 43 -3.31 20.29 26.85
C VAL A 43 -4.26 19.69 27.89
N ASP A 44 -4.28 20.23 29.13
CA ASP A 44 -5.19 19.79 30.17
C ASP A 44 -6.65 20.04 29.80
N GLU A 45 -6.96 21.21 29.24
CA GLU A 45 -8.30 21.57 28.75
C GLU A 45 -8.69 20.63 27.58
N TYR A 46 -7.77 20.40 26.64
CA TYR A 46 -7.99 19.47 25.55
C TYR A 46 -8.28 18.05 26.06
N TRP A 47 -7.46 17.54 26.98
CA TRP A 47 -7.65 16.22 27.58
C TRP A 47 -8.99 16.11 28.31
N GLN A 48 -9.34 17.10 29.14
CA GLN A 48 -10.64 17.15 29.83
C GLN A 48 -11.80 17.13 28.83
N LYS A 49 -11.72 17.92 27.76
CA LYS A 49 -12.71 17.94 26.69
C LYS A 49 -12.88 16.55 26.07
N GLN A 50 -11.77 15.83 25.77
CA GLN A 50 -11.87 14.47 25.23
C GLN A 50 -12.54 13.51 26.21
N GLN A 51 -12.29 13.63 27.52
CA GLN A 51 -12.92 12.79 28.55
C GLN A 51 -14.42 13.11 28.76
N SER A 52 -14.86 14.34 28.52
CA SER A 52 -16.26 14.76 28.70
C SER A 52 -17.19 14.32 27.56
N LEU A 53 -16.63 13.87 26.44
CA LEU A 53 -17.37 13.42 25.27
C LEU A 53 -17.47 11.88 25.23
N ASP A 54 -18.54 11.35 24.63
CA ASP A 54 -18.65 9.90 24.39
C ASP A 54 -17.66 9.49 23.27
N ARG A 55 -16.42 9.23 23.70
CA ARG A 55 -15.28 8.91 22.84
C ARG A 55 -14.39 7.86 23.47
N SER A 56 -13.69 7.11 22.64
CA SER A 56 -12.55 6.32 23.10
C SER A 56 -11.27 7.02 22.65
N TYR A 57 -10.41 7.39 23.60
CA TYR A 57 -9.20 8.17 23.36
C TYR A 57 -7.96 7.36 23.75
N LEU A 58 -7.13 7.03 22.75
CA LEU A 58 -5.97 6.16 22.89
C LEU A 58 -4.68 6.89 22.49
N ALA A 59 -3.59 6.52 23.16
CA ALA A 59 -2.24 6.90 22.77
C ALA A 59 -1.63 5.81 21.85
N ILE A 60 -0.93 6.26 20.84
CA ILE A 60 -0.05 5.41 20.02
C ILE A 60 1.31 5.42 20.67
N MET A 61 1.74 4.27 21.17
CA MET A 61 3.02 4.10 21.85
C MET A 61 4.04 3.45 20.92
N LEU A 62 5.22 4.04 20.83
CA LEU A 62 6.42 3.42 20.27
C LEU A 62 7.35 3.07 21.43
N ASP A 63 7.45 1.79 21.74
CA ASP A 63 8.06 1.30 22.98
C ASP A 63 7.40 1.99 24.19
N GLU A 64 8.09 2.87 24.92
CA GLU A 64 7.55 3.58 26.09
C GLU A 64 7.16 5.04 25.81
N LYS A 65 7.25 5.52 24.56
CA LYS A 65 7.00 6.92 24.20
C LYS A 65 5.70 7.07 23.44
N PRO A 66 4.83 8.05 23.80
CA PRO A 66 3.66 8.38 23.00
C PRO A 66 4.11 9.14 21.76
N ILE A 67 3.79 8.61 20.59
CA ILE A 67 4.12 9.19 19.28
C ILE A 67 2.89 9.67 18.51
N GLY A 68 1.70 9.45 19.05
CA GLY A 68 0.47 9.83 18.38
C GLY A 68 -0.75 9.60 19.25
N GLU A 69 -1.91 9.97 18.70
CA GLU A 69 -3.22 9.79 19.30
C GLU A 69 -4.20 9.15 18.32
N ILE A 70 -5.14 8.40 18.85
CA ILE A 70 -6.31 7.87 18.16
C ILE A 70 -7.55 8.23 18.94
N ILE A 71 -8.55 8.74 18.22
CA ILE A 71 -9.85 9.11 18.81
C ILE A 71 -10.96 8.42 18.02
N PHE A 72 -11.75 7.60 18.68
CA PHE A 72 -13.03 7.12 18.17
C PHE A 72 -14.13 8.10 18.61
N LYS A 73 -14.70 8.78 17.64
CA LYS A 73 -15.76 9.80 17.83
C LYS A 73 -17.06 9.38 17.17
N SER A 74 -18.16 10.02 17.57
CA SER A 74 -19.50 9.73 17.03
C SER A 74 -19.85 8.24 17.15
N ILE A 75 -19.57 7.64 18.31
CA ILE A 75 -19.83 6.23 18.56
C ILE A 75 -21.35 6.02 18.64
N ASP A 76 -21.91 5.33 17.65
CA ASP A 76 -23.30 4.88 17.65
C ASP A 76 -23.32 3.38 18.05
N ARG A 77 -23.78 3.12 19.29
CA ARG A 77 -23.84 1.75 19.84
C ARG A 77 -24.96 0.92 19.25
N ASN A 78 -26.01 1.57 18.71
CA ASN A 78 -27.13 0.89 18.08
C ASN A 78 -26.77 0.46 16.64
N ALA A 79 -26.26 1.42 15.84
CA ALA A 79 -25.74 1.14 14.51
C ALA A 79 -24.37 0.42 14.55
N ARG A 80 -23.72 0.36 15.73
CA ARG A 80 -22.39 -0.23 15.95
C ARG A 80 -21.33 0.37 15.02
N THR A 81 -21.29 1.71 14.96
CA THR A 81 -20.39 2.46 14.10
C THR A 81 -19.65 3.55 14.86
N CYS A 82 -18.54 4.04 14.31
CA CYS A 82 -17.85 5.22 14.80
C CYS A 82 -17.07 5.92 13.68
N THR A 83 -16.52 7.10 13.98
CA THR A 83 -15.51 7.76 13.13
C THR A 83 -14.15 7.71 13.83
N LEU A 84 -13.13 7.24 13.12
CA LEU A 84 -11.73 7.20 13.55
C LEU A 84 -11.02 8.50 13.15
N SER A 85 -10.21 9.03 14.08
CA SER A 85 -9.27 10.11 13.83
C SER A 85 -7.91 9.75 14.40
N ILE A 86 -6.85 9.96 13.61
CA ILE A 86 -5.48 9.66 13.99
C ILE A 86 -4.58 10.87 13.75
N HIS A 87 -3.67 11.16 14.69
CA HIS A 87 -2.59 12.11 14.49
C HIS A 87 -1.27 11.56 15.03
N LEU A 88 -0.21 11.70 14.25
CA LEU A 88 1.16 11.44 14.68
C LEU A 88 1.85 12.74 15.10
N GLN A 89 2.74 12.64 16.07
CA GLN A 89 3.35 13.74 16.79
C GLN A 89 4.06 14.76 15.89
N ASN A 90 4.89 14.28 14.97
CA ASN A 90 5.69 15.13 14.08
C ASN A 90 6.26 14.30 12.92
N ASP A 91 7.03 14.92 12.03
CA ASP A 91 7.58 14.25 10.84
C ASP A 91 8.66 13.21 11.14
N ASN A 92 9.29 13.23 12.32
CA ASN A 92 10.28 12.21 12.70
C ASN A 92 9.65 10.82 12.91
N VAL A 93 8.35 10.75 13.20
CA VAL A 93 7.62 9.49 13.39
C VAL A 93 6.68 9.16 12.22
N LYS A 94 6.62 10.01 11.19
CA LYS A 94 5.86 9.75 9.96
C LYS A 94 6.71 8.97 8.95
N ASN A 95 6.08 8.37 7.95
CA ASN A 95 6.70 7.60 6.85
C ASN A 95 7.52 6.36 7.28
N GLN A 96 7.30 5.87 8.50
CA GLN A 96 7.96 4.66 9.05
C GLN A 96 6.99 3.48 9.22
N GLY A 97 5.79 3.59 8.62
CA GLY A 97 4.74 2.57 8.75
C GLY A 97 3.98 2.60 10.08
N TYR A 98 4.35 3.47 11.02
CA TYR A 98 3.70 3.54 12.35
C TYR A 98 2.23 3.92 12.27
N GLY A 99 1.85 4.88 11.38
CA GLY A 99 0.46 5.26 11.16
C GLY A 99 -0.40 4.09 10.70
N THR A 100 0.01 3.39 9.66
CA THR A 100 -0.71 2.21 9.14
C THR A 100 -0.86 1.13 10.21
N ARG A 101 0.23 0.85 10.96
CA ARG A 101 0.17 -0.15 12.03
C ARG A 101 -0.76 0.28 13.17
N ALA A 102 -0.75 1.56 13.55
CA ALA A 102 -1.64 2.11 14.56
C ALA A 102 -3.11 2.04 14.13
N GLU A 103 -3.42 2.34 12.87
CA GLU A 103 -4.79 2.21 12.33
C GLU A 103 -5.27 0.75 12.32
N ILE A 104 -4.42 -0.21 11.95
CA ILE A 104 -4.76 -1.64 12.00
C ILE A 104 -5.08 -2.07 13.44
N LEU A 105 -4.27 -1.64 14.42
CA LEU A 105 -4.54 -1.91 15.84
C LEU A 105 -5.81 -1.21 16.33
N ALA A 106 -6.08 0.00 15.82
CA ALA A 106 -7.31 0.73 16.15
C ALA A 106 -8.55 0.04 15.59
N LEU A 107 -8.48 -0.51 14.39
CA LEU A 107 -9.57 -1.30 13.82
C LEU A 107 -9.81 -2.59 14.64
N ASP A 108 -8.76 -3.30 15.03
CA ASP A 108 -8.88 -4.46 15.91
C ASP A 108 -9.55 -4.08 17.25
N PHE A 109 -9.13 -2.97 17.87
CA PHE A 109 -9.75 -2.44 19.09
C PHE A 109 -11.22 -2.06 18.86
N ALA A 110 -11.54 -1.38 17.75
CA ALA A 110 -12.91 -0.98 17.43
C ALA A 110 -13.84 -2.19 17.26
N PHE A 111 -13.37 -3.22 16.59
CA PHE A 111 -14.18 -4.39 16.28
C PHE A 111 -14.30 -5.36 17.46
N ARG A 112 -13.24 -5.58 18.22
CA ARG A 112 -13.22 -6.54 19.34
C ARG A 112 -13.63 -5.94 20.67
N GLU A 113 -13.07 -4.78 21.02
CA GLU A 113 -13.29 -4.19 22.34
C GLU A 113 -14.54 -3.28 22.36
N LEU A 114 -14.75 -2.48 21.31
CA LEU A 114 -15.94 -1.63 21.20
C LEU A 114 -17.13 -2.34 20.54
N ASN A 115 -16.96 -3.57 20.05
CA ASN A 115 -17.98 -4.39 19.39
C ASN A 115 -18.67 -3.66 18.22
N LEU A 116 -17.90 -2.88 17.44
CA LEU A 116 -18.40 -2.16 16.27
C LEU A 116 -18.39 -3.07 15.03
N ILE A 117 -19.17 -2.72 14.03
CA ILE A 117 -19.22 -3.42 12.73
C ILE A 117 -18.71 -2.56 11.57
N SER A 118 -18.66 -1.25 11.76
CA SER A 118 -18.11 -0.33 10.76
C SER A 118 -17.37 0.82 11.43
N VAL A 119 -16.24 1.20 10.86
CA VAL A 119 -15.46 2.37 11.24
C VAL A 119 -15.35 3.28 10.03
N TYR A 120 -15.71 4.55 10.20
CA TYR A 120 -15.58 5.60 9.19
C TYR A 120 -14.33 6.42 9.44
N ALA A 121 -13.75 6.97 8.39
CA ALA A 121 -12.67 7.95 8.43
C ALA A 121 -12.79 8.92 7.26
N ASP A 122 -12.17 10.08 7.40
CA ASP A 122 -12.11 11.10 6.37
C ASP A 122 -10.70 11.65 6.21
N ALA A 123 -10.36 12.11 5.02
CA ALA A 123 -9.11 12.79 4.73
C ALA A 123 -9.33 13.89 3.70
N ILE A 124 -8.77 15.08 3.91
CA ILE A 124 -8.85 16.15 2.89
C ILE A 124 -8.13 15.75 1.62
N HIS A 125 -8.55 16.31 0.48
CA HIS A 125 -8.00 15.96 -0.84
C HIS A 125 -6.48 16.11 -0.95
N LYS A 126 -5.91 17.11 -0.29
CA LYS A 126 -4.46 17.36 -0.28
C LYS A 126 -3.67 16.35 0.55
N ASN A 127 -4.30 15.71 1.55
CA ASN A 127 -3.61 14.80 2.47
C ASN A 127 -3.51 13.38 1.88
N ARG A 128 -2.77 13.26 0.77
CA ARG A 128 -2.52 11.97 0.10
C ARG A 128 -1.92 10.92 1.02
N ARG A 129 -1.12 11.35 2.01
CA ARG A 129 -0.53 10.45 3.00
C ARG A 129 -1.61 9.74 3.83
N SER A 130 -2.56 10.49 4.39
CA SER A 130 -3.67 9.91 5.16
C SER A 130 -4.51 8.98 4.31
N GLN A 131 -4.86 9.38 3.08
CA GLN A 131 -5.60 8.54 2.13
C GLN A 131 -4.90 7.18 1.93
N HIS A 132 -3.60 7.21 1.63
CA HIS A 132 -2.81 5.99 1.44
C HIS A 132 -2.67 5.12 2.71
N VAL A 133 -2.57 5.75 3.89
CA VAL A 133 -2.52 5.02 5.17
C VAL A 133 -3.85 4.33 5.45
N LEU A 134 -4.98 5.02 5.25
CA LEU A 134 -6.33 4.45 5.36
C LEU A 134 -6.52 3.25 4.44
N GLU A 135 -6.18 3.40 3.15
CA GLU A 135 -6.27 2.32 2.18
C GLU A 135 -5.40 1.11 2.56
N LYS A 136 -4.18 1.34 3.03
CA LYS A 136 -3.29 0.27 3.52
C LYS A 136 -3.80 -0.41 4.78
N ALA A 137 -4.51 0.31 5.63
CA ALA A 137 -5.11 -0.25 6.84
C ALA A 137 -6.37 -1.09 6.56
N GLY A 138 -6.93 -1.01 5.33
CA GLY A 138 -8.09 -1.78 4.92
C GLY A 138 -9.38 -0.97 4.80
N PHE A 139 -9.30 0.36 4.93
CA PHE A 139 -10.42 1.23 4.63
C PHE A 139 -10.69 1.31 3.12
N CYS A 140 -11.96 1.39 2.75
CA CYS A 140 -12.44 1.56 1.39
C CYS A 140 -12.98 2.95 1.20
N TYR A 141 -12.61 3.57 0.08
CA TYR A 141 -13.24 4.79 -0.38
C TYR A 141 -14.73 4.58 -0.59
N THR A 142 -15.54 5.54 -0.16
CA THR A 142 -17.01 5.50 -0.35
C THR A 142 -17.51 6.61 -1.25
N HIS A 143 -17.14 7.84 -0.96
CA HIS A 143 -17.53 9.05 -1.72
C HIS A 143 -16.63 10.21 -1.32
N GLU A 144 -16.81 11.36 -1.98
CA GLU A 144 -16.14 12.60 -1.66
C GLU A 144 -17.08 13.79 -1.78
N ASP A 145 -16.75 14.88 -1.08
CA ASP A 145 -17.33 16.19 -1.28
C ASP A 145 -16.26 17.19 -1.74
N GLU A 146 -16.52 18.50 -1.64
CA GLU A 146 -15.56 19.53 -2.09
C GLU A 146 -14.25 19.54 -1.27
N THR A 147 -14.26 19.00 -0.04
CA THR A 147 -13.17 19.09 0.92
C THR A 147 -12.55 17.74 1.26
N PHE A 148 -13.39 16.70 1.44
CA PHE A 148 -13.00 15.43 2.01
C PHE A 148 -13.26 14.25 1.07
N LYS A 149 -12.38 13.24 1.17
CA LYS A 149 -12.64 11.87 0.79
C LYS A 149 -13.04 11.06 2.00
N TYR A 150 -14.11 10.29 1.87
CA TYR A 150 -14.70 9.48 2.93
C TYR A 150 -14.38 8.00 2.72
N TYR A 151 -14.08 7.35 3.82
CA TYR A 151 -13.65 5.96 3.86
C TYR A 151 -14.43 5.18 4.91
N ARG A 152 -14.57 3.87 4.67
CA ARG A 152 -15.24 2.93 5.59
C ARG A 152 -14.44 1.64 5.68
N CYS A 153 -14.30 1.10 6.89
CA CYS A 153 -13.80 -0.26 7.12
C CYS A 153 -14.84 -1.07 7.88
N GLU A 154 -15.10 -2.29 7.45
CA GLU A 154 -16.04 -3.21 8.08
C GLU A 154 -15.30 -4.29 8.87
N ALA A 155 -15.87 -4.74 10.01
CA ALA A 155 -15.27 -5.69 10.92
C ALA A 155 -14.82 -6.98 10.23
N ASN A 156 -15.72 -7.55 9.43
CA ASN A 156 -15.48 -8.78 8.69
C ASN A 156 -14.44 -8.62 7.56
N LYS A 157 -14.21 -7.40 7.06
CA LYS A 157 -13.30 -7.14 5.96
C LYS A 157 -11.83 -7.19 6.36
N ALA A 158 -11.44 -6.56 7.47
CA ALA A 158 -10.07 -6.62 7.98
C ALA A 158 -9.67 -8.04 8.37
N GLU A 159 -10.59 -8.76 9.03
CA GLU A 159 -10.41 -10.16 9.42
C GLU A 159 -10.38 -11.09 8.19
N ARG A 160 -11.23 -10.84 7.20
CA ARG A 160 -11.28 -11.54 5.93
C ARG A 160 -9.96 -11.43 5.18
N TRP A 161 -9.43 -10.22 5.02
CA TRP A 161 -8.15 -10.01 4.34
C TRP A 161 -6.97 -10.64 5.07
N GLN A 162 -7.01 -10.69 6.40
CA GLN A 162 -5.97 -11.38 7.16
C GLN A 162 -6.04 -12.90 6.92
N LYS A 163 -7.25 -13.48 6.92
CA LYS A 163 -7.44 -14.92 6.64
C LYS A 163 -6.86 -15.32 5.28
N VAL A 164 -7.18 -14.57 4.21
CA VAL A 164 -6.66 -14.90 2.86
C VAL A 164 -5.15 -14.66 2.75
N LYS A 165 -4.60 -13.65 3.43
CA LYS A 165 -3.15 -13.44 3.52
C LYS A 165 -2.41 -14.59 4.20
N ASP A 166 -3.00 -15.14 5.25
CA ASP A 166 -2.41 -16.26 6.00
C ASP A 166 -2.37 -17.56 5.19
N LEU A 167 -3.08 -17.61 4.06
CA LEU A 167 -3.05 -18.73 3.13
C LEU A 167 -1.93 -18.61 2.08
N ILE A 168 -1.38 -17.43 1.86
CA ILE A 168 -0.31 -17.25 0.87
C ILE A 168 0.89 -18.10 1.26
N GLY A 169 1.36 -18.89 0.32
CA GLY A 169 2.44 -19.87 0.48
C GLY A 169 1.97 -21.27 0.88
N LYS A 170 0.71 -21.46 1.30
CA LYS A 170 0.16 -22.78 1.64
C LYS A 170 -0.31 -23.55 0.42
N ILE A 171 -0.32 -24.87 0.53
CA ILE A 171 -0.96 -25.76 -0.43
C ILE A 171 -2.42 -25.90 -0.06
N VAL A 172 -3.30 -25.77 -1.04
CA VAL A 172 -4.75 -25.96 -0.90
C VAL A 172 -5.27 -26.89 -1.97
N HIS A 173 -6.38 -27.57 -1.64
CA HIS A 173 -7.13 -28.38 -2.60
C HIS A 173 -8.28 -27.52 -3.13
N VAL A 174 -8.42 -27.44 -4.46
CA VAL A 174 -9.47 -26.67 -5.15
C VAL A 174 -10.36 -27.64 -5.94
N VAL A 175 -11.66 -27.60 -5.69
CA VAL A 175 -12.67 -28.26 -6.51
C VAL A 175 -13.09 -27.28 -7.60
N VAL A 176 -12.97 -27.69 -8.86
CA VAL A 176 -13.24 -26.83 -10.01
C VAL A 176 -14.71 -26.96 -10.42
N ASP A 177 -15.44 -25.88 -10.34
CA ASP A 177 -16.85 -25.79 -10.78
C ASP A 177 -17.01 -25.03 -12.11
N ARG A 178 -15.98 -24.23 -12.49
CA ARG A 178 -15.92 -23.48 -13.74
C ARG A 178 -14.59 -23.76 -14.44
N PRO A 179 -14.50 -24.88 -15.18
CA PRO A 179 -13.28 -25.22 -15.92
C PRO A 179 -13.06 -24.28 -17.12
N ILE A 180 -11.86 -24.29 -17.69
CA ILE A 180 -11.53 -23.54 -18.91
C ILE A 180 -12.62 -23.77 -19.98
N GLY A 181 -13.10 -22.68 -20.56
CA GLY A 181 -14.20 -22.70 -21.55
C GLY A 181 -15.61 -22.69 -20.96
N TYR A 182 -15.75 -22.73 -19.63
CA TYR A 182 -17.05 -22.59 -18.98
C TYR A 182 -17.65 -21.21 -19.30
N GLN A 183 -18.92 -21.17 -19.68
CA GLN A 183 -19.63 -19.93 -20.00
C GLN A 183 -20.61 -19.59 -18.88
N HIS A 184 -20.46 -18.38 -18.31
CA HIS A 184 -21.40 -17.80 -17.35
C HIS A 184 -21.88 -16.45 -17.86
N GLY A 185 -23.10 -16.39 -18.36
CA GLY A 185 -23.62 -15.21 -19.06
C GLY A 185 -22.78 -14.91 -20.30
N ASP A 186 -22.24 -13.67 -20.36
CA ASP A 186 -21.37 -13.22 -21.44
C ASP A 186 -19.87 -13.49 -21.16
N ILE A 187 -19.53 -14.05 -19.99
CA ILE A 187 -18.16 -14.33 -19.57
C ILE A 187 -17.78 -15.76 -19.91
N ILE A 188 -16.70 -15.95 -20.66
CA ILE A 188 -16.05 -17.25 -20.88
C ILE A 188 -14.81 -17.29 -20.01
N TYR A 189 -14.67 -18.35 -19.19
CA TYR A 189 -13.54 -18.51 -18.29
C TYR A 189 -12.31 -19.00 -19.06
N PRO A 190 -11.24 -18.20 -19.19
CA PRO A 190 -10.01 -18.59 -19.90
C PRO A 190 -9.09 -19.42 -19.02
N ILE A 191 -9.37 -19.52 -17.73
CA ILE A 191 -8.63 -20.28 -16.72
C ILE A 191 -9.59 -21.11 -15.89
N ASN A 192 -9.08 -22.17 -15.23
CA ASN A 192 -9.89 -22.93 -14.28
C ASN A 192 -10.21 -22.09 -13.06
N TYR A 193 -11.44 -22.24 -12.55
CA TYR A 193 -11.93 -21.56 -11.39
C TYR A 193 -12.76 -22.53 -10.55
N GLY A 194 -12.72 -22.38 -9.23
CA GLY A 194 -13.43 -23.22 -8.30
C GLY A 194 -13.33 -22.68 -6.89
N TYR A 195 -13.45 -23.55 -5.91
CA TYR A 195 -13.48 -23.20 -4.50
C TYR A 195 -12.63 -24.16 -3.66
N VAL A 196 -12.22 -23.71 -2.46
CA VAL A 196 -11.49 -24.52 -1.47
C VAL A 196 -12.47 -25.12 -0.47
N PRO A 197 -12.72 -26.43 -0.48
CA PRO A 197 -13.70 -27.07 0.39
C PRO A 197 -13.44 -26.82 1.87
N GLY A 198 -14.49 -26.41 2.61
CA GLY A 198 -14.44 -26.18 4.06
C GLY A 198 -13.75 -24.88 4.49
N LEU A 199 -13.26 -24.07 3.55
CA LEU A 199 -12.74 -22.73 3.81
C LEU A 199 -13.82 -21.70 3.52
N ILE A 200 -14.38 -21.07 4.55
CA ILE A 200 -15.51 -20.14 4.41
C ILE A 200 -15.02 -18.72 4.14
N ALA A 201 -15.52 -18.12 3.04
CA ALA A 201 -15.29 -16.75 2.63
C ALA A 201 -16.17 -15.73 3.38
N GLY A 202 -16.07 -14.46 2.99
CA GLY A 202 -16.76 -13.36 3.67
C GLY A 202 -18.27 -13.30 3.44
N ASP A 203 -18.77 -13.94 2.40
CA ASP A 203 -20.21 -14.07 2.05
C ASP A 203 -20.89 -15.28 2.71
N GLY A 204 -20.12 -16.17 3.35
CA GLY A 204 -20.61 -17.40 3.98
C GLY A 204 -20.53 -18.64 3.11
N GLU A 205 -20.15 -18.49 1.84
CA GLU A 205 -19.90 -19.59 0.91
C GLU A 205 -18.44 -20.09 1.00
N GLU A 206 -18.09 -21.13 0.27
CA GLU A 206 -16.72 -21.62 0.21
C GLU A 206 -15.79 -20.67 -0.56
N GLN A 207 -14.54 -20.55 -0.09
CA GLN A 207 -13.57 -19.58 -0.61
C GLN A 207 -13.19 -19.88 -2.06
N ASP A 208 -13.51 -18.98 -2.95
CA ASP A 208 -13.21 -19.06 -4.38
C ASP A 208 -11.73 -18.93 -4.70
N ALA A 209 -11.31 -19.61 -5.76
CA ALA A 209 -9.93 -19.63 -6.23
C ALA A 209 -9.82 -19.69 -7.77
N TYR A 210 -8.94 -18.85 -8.32
CA TYR A 210 -8.43 -18.95 -9.69
C TYR A 210 -7.26 -19.92 -9.73
N ILE A 211 -7.17 -20.77 -10.75
CA ILE A 211 -6.06 -21.67 -10.97
C ILE A 211 -5.28 -21.22 -12.20
N LEU A 212 -4.03 -20.79 -12.01
CA LEU A 212 -3.12 -20.39 -13.08
C LEU A 212 -2.07 -21.47 -13.35
N GLY A 213 -1.53 -21.47 -14.58
CA GLY A 213 -0.47 -22.41 -14.97
C GLY A 213 -0.96 -23.79 -15.34
N VAL A 214 -2.28 -23.99 -15.49
CA VAL A 214 -2.92 -25.21 -16.01
C VAL A 214 -3.69 -24.81 -17.24
N SER A 215 -3.36 -25.42 -18.40
CA SER A 215 -3.90 -25.05 -19.71
C SER A 215 -5.05 -25.95 -20.17
N GLU A 216 -5.43 -26.96 -19.38
CA GLU A 216 -6.50 -27.90 -19.69
C GLU A 216 -7.64 -27.79 -18.70
N PRO A 217 -8.89 -28.07 -19.08
CA PRO A 217 -10.00 -28.19 -18.15
C PRO A 217 -9.76 -29.35 -17.17
N ILE A 218 -9.89 -29.08 -15.86
CA ILE A 218 -9.71 -30.07 -14.80
C ILE A 218 -10.91 -30.05 -13.85
N ALA A 219 -11.06 -31.11 -13.03
CA ALA A 219 -12.11 -31.22 -12.04
C ALA A 219 -11.66 -30.80 -10.62
N GLU A 220 -10.37 -30.98 -10.33
CA GLU A 220 -9.78 -30.68 -9.02
C GLU A 220 -8.29 -30.34 -9.17
N PHE A 221 -7.73 -29.63 -8.22
CA PHE A 221 -6.32 -29.21 -8.26
C PHE A 221 -5.73 -29.00 -6.86
N ASP A 222 -4.55 -29.61 -6.62
CA ASP A 222 -3.74 -29.32 -5.45
C ASP A 222 -2.62 -28.35 -5.84
N GLY A 223 -2.61 -27.16 -5.28
CA GLY A 223 -1.66 -26.12 -5.66
C GLY A 223 -1.32 -25.15 -4.55
N GLN A 224 -0.31 -24.33 -4.81
CA GLN A 224 0.16 -23.33 -3.87
C GLN A 224 -0.57 -22.01 -4.07
N VAL A 225 -1.09 -21.42 -2.99
CA VAL A 225 -1.63 -20.06 -2.99
C VAL A 225 -0.48 -19.07 -3.15
N VAL A 226 -0.47 -18.30 -4.25
CA VAL A 226 0.55 -17.29 -4.53
C VAL A 226 0.04 -15.87 -4.37
N ALA A 227 -1.27 -15.67 -4.36
CA ALA A 227 -1.86 -14.37 -4.13
C ALA A 227 -3.30 -14.47 -3.60
N ALA A 228 -3.75 -13.34 -3.05
CA ALA A 228 -5.15 -13.06 -2.75
C ALA A 228 -5.59 -11.82 -3.52
N ILE A 229 -6.76 -11.89 -4.15
CA ILE A 229 -7.44 -10.77 -4.80
C ILE A 229 -8.50 -10.27 -3.85
N CYS A 230 -8.23 -9.12 -3.23
CA CYS A 230 -9.10 -8.50 -2.25
C CYS A 230 -9.99 -7.48 -2.97
N ARG A 231 -11.29 -7.74 -3.04
CA ARG A 231 -12.28 -6.83 -3.60
C ARG A 231 -12.69 -5.79 -2.56
N ARG A 232 -12.52 -4.52 -2.89
CA ARG A 232 -12.83 -3.41 -1.98
C ARG A 232 -14.32 -3.07 -1.96
N ASN A 233 -15.00 -3.27 -3.06
CA ASN A 233 -16.43 -2.99 -3.27
C ASN A 233 -17.31 -4.25 -3.22
N ASP A 234 -16.78 -5.38 -2.73
CA ASP A 234 -17.48 -6.65 -2.61
C ASP A 234 -17.13 -7.36 -1.30
N CYS A 235 -17.93 -8.36 -0.90
CA CYS A 235 -17.68 -9.20 0.27
C CYS A 235 -16.88 -10.46 -0.03
N GLU A 236 -16.58 -10.74 -1.29
CA GLU A 236 -15.81 -11.90 -1.74
C GLU A 236 -14.38 -11.52 -2.08
N ASP A 237 -13.41 -12.22 -1.49
CA ASP A 237 -12.03 -12.21 -1.95
C ASP A 237 -11.74 -13.52 -2.69
N LYS A 238 -10.78 -13.52 -3.59
CA LYS A 238 -10.42 -14.71 -4.37
C LYS A 238 -8.99 -15.11 -4.08
N LEU A 239 -8.69 -16.41 -4.06
CA LEU A 239 -7.33 -16.92 -4.02
C LEU A 239 -6.80 -17.10 -5.45
N VAL A 240 -5.48 -17.05 -5.57
CA VAL A 240 -4.78 -17.45 -6.81
C VAL A 240 -3.89 -18.61 -6.48
N VAL A 241 -4.16 -19.75 -7.12
CA VAL A 241 -3.51 -21.04 -6.86
C VAL A 241 -2.75 -21.49 -8.12
N VAL A 242 -1.54 -21.96 -7.93
CA VAL A 242 -0.64 -22.37 -9.05
C VAL A 242 0.04 -23.70 -8.75
N PRO A 243 0.61 -24.38 -9.74
CA PRO A 243 1.49 -25.52 -9.52
C PRO A 243 2.62 -25.14 -8.55
N ALA A 244 2.92 -25.99 -7.58
CA ALA A 244 3.94 -25.73 -6.57
C ALA A 244 5.30 -25.37 -7.21
N GLY A 245 5.91 -24.28 -6.73
CA GLY A 245 7.17 -23.76 -7.27
C GLY A 245 7.03 -22.82 -8.48
N SER A 246 5.83 -22.61 -9.00
CA SER A 246 5.58 -21.58 -10.02
C SER A 246 5.60 -20.19 -9.41
N VAL A 247 6.09 -19.22 -10.17
CA VAL A 247 6.20 -17.82 -9.74
C VAL A 247 5.39 -16.94 -10.68
N TYR A 248 4.47 -16.17 -10.09
CA TYR A 248 3.67 -15.18 -10.80
C TYR A 248 3.77 -13.84 -10.09
N HIS A 249 4.11 -12.79 -10.83
CA HIS A 249 4.05 -11.42 -10.28
C HIS A 249 2.65 -10.83 -10.42
N GLN A 250 2.38 -9.77 -9.67
CA GLN A 250 1.05 -9.13 -9.61
C GLN A 250 0.47 -8.73 -10.98
N GLY A 251 1.31 -8.28 -11.93
CA GLY A 251 0.85 -7.92 -13.28
C GLY A 251 0.35 -9.11 -14.09
N GLN A 252 1.05 -10.28 -14.02
CA GLN A 252 0.59 -11.52 -14.67
C GLN A 252 -0.72 -12.02 -14.06
N ILE A 253 -0.85 -11.92 -12.73
CA ILE A 253 -2.09 -12.28 -12.05
C ILE A 253 -3.22 -11.34 -12.49
N ALA A 254 -2.99 -10.02 -12.48
CA ALA A 254 -3.98 -9.04 -12.91
C ALA A 254 -4.46 -9.29 -14.35
N GLU A 255 -3.55 -9.58 -15.26
CA GLU A 255 -3.88 -9.91 -16.65
C GLU A 255 -4.74 -11.19 -16.74
N ALA A 256 -4.32 -12.26 -16.06
CA ALA A 256 -5.02 -13.54 -16.11
C ALA A 256 -6.44 -13.50 -15.59
N VAL A 257 -6.72 -12.66 -14.58
CA VAL A 257 -8.04 -12.55 -13.94
C VAL A 257 -8.87 -11.38 -14.46
N HIS A 258 -8.33 -10.56 -15.36
CA HIS A 258 -8.97 -9.34 -15.87
C HIS A 258 -10.37 -9.59 -16.45
N PHE A 259 -10.59 -10.76 -17.08
CA PHE A 259 -11.87 -11.13 -17.68
C PHE A 259 -13.05 -11.02 -16.69
N GLN A 260 -12.82 -11.22 -15.41
CA GLN A 260 -13.82 -11.12 -14.35
C GLN A 260 -13.55 -9.92 -13.41
N GLU A 261 -12.30 -9.68 -13.03
CA GLU A 261 -11.98 -8.69 -12.01
C GLU A 261 -12.03 -7.24 -12.51
N GLN A 262 -12.12 -6.98 -13.82
CA GLN A 262 -12.31 -5.64 -14.39
C GLN A 262 -13.59 -4.92 -13.91
N TYR A 263 -14.55 -5.66 -13.36
CA TYR A 263 -15.80 -5.11 -12.84
C TYR A 263 -15.74 -4.74 -11.35
N PHE A 264 -14.59 -4.97 -10.70
CA PHE A 264 -14.40 -4.76 -9.27
C PHE A 264 -13.22 -3.83 -8.98
N ASP A 265 -13.30 -3.13 -7.84
CA ASP A 265 -12.15 -2.43 -7.29
C ASP A 265 -11.30 -3.43 -6.49
N ILE A 266 -10.21 -3.90 -7.09
CA ILE A 266 -9.39 -4.96 -6.55
C ILE A 266 -8.06 -4.45 -5.99
N ARG A 267 -7.53 -5.22 -5.03
CA ARG A 267 -6.14 -5.17 -4.59
C ARG A 267 -5.55 -6.58 -4.63
N ILE A 268 -4.48 -6.76 -5.37
CA ILE A 268 -3.74 -8.02 -5.41
C ILE A 268 -2.66 -7.97 -4.33
N ILE A 269 -2.65 -8.97 -3.45
CA ILE A 269 -1.61 -9.21 -2.45
C ILE A 269 -0.90 -10.49 -2.88
N SER A 270 0.33 -10.39 -3.37
CA SER A 270 1.06 -11.52 -3.92
C SER A 270 2.33 -11.84 -3.13
N CYS A 271 2.79 -13.09 -3.21
CA CYS A 271 4.08 -13.49 -2.66
C CYS A 271 5.27 -13.00 -3.49
N PHE A 272 5.03 -12.53 -4.71
CA PHE A 272 6.06 -12.00 -5.58
C PHE A 272 5.57 -10.73 -6.28
N GLU A 273 6.28 -9.63 -6.04
CA GLU A 273 6.04 -8.35 -6.71
C GLU A 273 7.15 -8.05 -7.69
N LYS A 274 6.80 -7.47 -8.83
CA LYS A 274 7.76 -7.01 -9.83
C LYS A 274 7.59 -5.52 -10.09
N SER A 275 8.72 -4.83 -10.16
CA SER A 275 8.82 -3.44 -10.59
C SER A 275 9.90 -3.31 -11.65
N CYS A 276 9.77 -2.29 -12.49
CA CYS A 276 10.79 -1.96 -13.46
C CYS A 276 11.11 -0.48 -13.42
N GLY A 277 12.35 -0.13 -13.75
CA GLY A 277 12.81 1.24 -13.72
C GLY A 277 13.97 1.50 -14.66
N VAL A 278 14.40 2.74 -14.69
CA VAL A 278 15.48 3.21 -15.54
C VAL A 278 16.60 3.79 -14.69
N LEU A 279 17.85 3.54 -15.04
CA LEU A 279 18.99 4.38 -14.70
C LEU A 279 19.13 5.44 -15.81
N PRO A 280 18.49 6.61 -15.67
CA PRO A 280 18.48 7.60 -16.73
C PRO A 280 19.80 8.37 -16.73
N TYR A 281 20.38 8.58 -17.90
CA TYR A 281 21.58 9.39 -18.02
C TYR A 281 21.48 10.41 -19.16
N ARG A 282 22.21 11.50 -19.00
CA ARG A 282 22.46 12.49 -20.04
C ARG A 282 23.95 12.72 -20.24
N ARG A 283 24.32 13.34 -21.33
CA ARG A 283 25.72 13.75 -21.59
C ARG A 283 25.85 15.27 -21.53
N VAL A 284 26.66 15.73 -20.59
CA VAL A 284 26.96 17.16 -20.43
C VAL A 284 28.48 17.36 -20.51
N ASN A 285 28.93 18.15 -21.48
CA ASN A 285 30.37 18.41 -21.71
C ASN A 285 31.23 17.13 -21.80
N GLY A 286 30.68 16.07 -22.44
CA GLY A 286 31.36 14.78 -22.63
C GLY A 286 31.34 13.86 -21.41
N ARG A 287 30.72 14.26 -20.30
CA ARG A 287 30.54 13.43 -19.08
C ARG A 287 29.11 12.94 -18.99
N GLN A 288 28.96 11.74 -18.43
CA GLN A 288 27.64 11.19 -18.10
C GLN A 288 27.20 11.68 -16.72
N GLU A 289 25.96 12.14 -16.63
CA GLU A 289 25.26 12.45 -15.39
C GLU A 289 24.00 11.58 -15.31
N PHE A 290 23.72 11.06 -14.14
CA PHE A 290 22.63 10.13 -13.84
C PHE A 290 21.55 10.80 -13.01
N LEU A 291 20.29 10.58 -13.38
CA LEU A 291 19.15 11.16 -12.70
C LEU A 291 18.74 10.28 -11.50
N LEU A 292 18.63 10.91 -10.35
CA LEU A 292 17.99 10.34 -9.16
C LEU A 292 16.75 11.14 -8.81
N VAL A 293 15.73 10.45 -8.30
CA VAL A 293 14.49 11.02 -7.77
C VAL A 293 14.44 10.81 -6.26
N PHE A 294 13.84 11.76 -5.54
CA PHE A 294 13.64 11.66 -4.09
C PHE A 294 12.18 11.36 -3.81
N GLU A 295 11.90 10.13 -3.39
CA GLU A 295 10.55 9.65 -3.18
C GLU A 295 9.88 10.33 -1.98
N THR A 296 8.66 10.84 -2.17
CA THR A 296 7.89 11.57 -1.14
C THR A 296 7.60 10.70 0.09
N TYR A 297 7.32 9.41 -0.11
CA TYR A 297 6.89 8.51 0.96
C TYR A 297 8.05 7.86 1.70
N SER A 298 9.02 7.32 0.99
CA SER A 298 10.17 6.62 1.58
C SER A 298 11.22 7.58 2.14
N LYS A 299 11.18 8.86 1.67
CA LYS A 299 12.20 9.89 1.97
C LYS A 299 13.62 9.45 1.63
N CYS A 300 13.74 8.65 0.58
CA CYS A 300 15.01 8.13 0.08
C CYS A 300 15.24 8.55 -1.38
N TRP A 301 16.51 8.63 -1.76
CA TRP A 301 16.89 8.71 -3.16
C TRP A 301 16.76 7.37 -3.83
N SER A 302 16.21 7.37 -5.04
CA SER A 302 15.92 6.17 -5.81
C SER A 302 16.12 6.44 -7.31
N LEU A 303 16.07 5.38 -8.10
CA LEU A 303 15.86 5.47 -9.55
C LEU A 303 14.36 5.56 -9.85
N PRO A 304 13.95 6.24 -10.92
CA PRO A 304 12.56 6.19 -11.38
C PRO A 304 12.14 4.75 -11.66
N LYS A 305 11.06 4.28 -10.99
CA LYS A 305 10.59 2.89 -11.06
C LYS A 305 9.20 2.73 -10.47
N GLY A 306 8.47 1.75 -10.96
CA GLY A 306 7.22 1.35 -10.32
C GLY A 306 6.76 -0.04 -10.73
N HIS A 307 5.57 -0.39 -10.31
CA HIS A 307 5.04 -1.74 -10.47
C HIS A 307 4.66 -2.02 -11.92
N ILE A 308 4.95 -3.26 -12.36
CA ILE A 308 4.47 -3.75 -13.65
C ILE A 308 2.95 -3.90 -13.62
N GLU A 309 2.27 -3.36 -14.60
CA GLU A 309 0.83 -3.47 -14.78
C GLU A 309 0.45 -4.65 -15.68
N ALA A 310 -0.87 -4.94 -15.77
CA ALA A 310 -1.39 -6.03 -16.61
C ALA A 310 -1.01 -5.82 -18.07
N GLY A 311 -0.45 -6.86 -18.70
CA GLY A 311 -0.08 -6.84 -20.13
C GLY A 311 1.19 -6.06 -20.47
N GLU A 312 1.84 -5.39 -19.50
CA GLU A 312 3.09 -4.69 -19.75
C GLU A 312 4.30 -5.62 -19.80
N THR A 313 5.25 -5.29 -20.66
CA THR A 313 6.61 -5.82 -20.61
C THR A 313 7.46 -4.98 -19.64
N ASP A 314 8.60 -5.53 -19.18
CA ASP A 314 9.56 -4.83 -18.32
C ASP A 314 9.98 -3.47 -18.90
N VAL A 315 10.20 -3.42 -20.20
CA VAL A 315 10.60 -2.20 -20.92
C VAL A 315 9.46 -1.16 -20.95
N GLN A 316 8.22 -1.60 -21.19
CA GLN A 316 7.06 -0.71 -21.20
C GLN A 316 6.83 -0.10 -19.81
N THR A 317 6.88 -0.92 -18.75
CA THR A 317 6.78 -0.44 -17.37
C THR A 317 7.88 0.56 -17.05
N ALA A 318 9.14 0.24 -17.36
CA ALA A 318 10.27 1.13 -17.07
C ALA A 318 10.13 2.51 -17.75
N LEU A 319 9.66 2.54 -19.02
CA LEU A 319 9.43 3.77 -19.75
C LEU A 319 8.22 4.56 -19.24
N ARG A 320 7.12 3.88 -18.89
CA ARG A 320 5.93 4.51 -18.32
C ARG A 320 6.27 5.19 -17.00
N GLU A 321 6.92 4.46 -16.08
CA GLU A 321 7.30 4.96 -14.76
C GLU A 321 8.29 6.13 -14.85
N LEU A 322 9.29 6.04 -15.74
CA LEU A 322 10.18 7.17 -16.00
C LEU A 322 9.40 8.41 -16.42
N TYR A 323 8.44 8.24 -17.35
CA TYR A 323 7.63 9.35 -17.81
C TYR A 323 6.69 9.91 -16.74
N GLU A 324 6.03 9.02 -15.98
CA GLU A 324 5.11 9.42 -14.92
C GLU A 324 5.80 10.18 -13.80
N GLU A 325 6.97 9.70 -13.33
CA GLU A 325 7.69 10.31 -12.23
C GLU A 325 8.51 11.55 -12.64
N THR A 326 8.97 11.64 -13.90
CA THR A 326 9.93 12.70 -14.32
C THR A 326 9.52 13.47 -15.54
N GLY A 327 8.49 13.05 -16.28
CA GLY A 327 8.12 13.65 -17.57
C GLY A 327 9.12 13.38 -18.71
N LEU A 328 10.16 12.59 -18.47
CA LEU A 328 11.20 12.28 -19.47
C LEU A 328 10.87 10.99 -20.22
N THR A 329 11.34 10.92 -21.47
CA THR A 329 11.41 9.69 -22.25
C THR A 329 12.85 9.29 -22.44
N ALA A 330 13.11 7.97 -22.53
CA ALA A 330 14.45 7.44 -22.70
C ALA A 330 14.56 6.58 -23.93
N ASN A 331 15.76 6.57 -24.53
CA ASN A 331 16.19 5.52 -25.44
C ASN A 331 16.91 4.45 -24.62
N LEU A 332 16.22 3.32 -24.37
CA LEU A 332 16.73 2.24 -23.53
C LEU A 332 17.68 1.35 -24.29
N ASP A 333 18.81 1.01 -23.66
CA ASP A 333 19.64 -0.11 -24.07
C ASP A 333 19.04 -1.40 -23.49
N THR A 334 18.16 -2.06 -24.25
CA THR A 334 17.47 -3.28 -23.82
C THR A 334 18.39 -4.50 -23.71
N SER A 335 19.63 -4.42 -24.20
CA SER A 335 20.64 -5.47 -24.02
C SER A 335 21.27 -5.43 -22.63
N ARG A 336 21.11 -4.33 -21.89
CA ARG A 336 21.61 -4.10 -20.54
C ARG A 336 20.47 -4.02 -19.54
N CYS A 337 20.28 -5.10 -18.80
CA CYS A 337 19.33 -5.19 -17.72
C CYS A 337 20.03 -5.71 -16.46
N ALA A 338 19.79 -5.09 -15.33
CA ALA A 338 20.23 -5.55 -14.03
C ALA A 338 19.05 -5.62 -13.09
N SER A 339 18.98 -6.62 -12.23
CA SER A 339 17.89 -6.77 -11.28
C SER A 339 18.39 -6.96 -9.87
N ILE A 340 17.59 -6.49 -8.92
CA ILE A 340 17.74 -6.75 -7.49
C ILE A 340 16.49 -7.48 -7.00
N GLU A 341 16.64 -8.28 -5.94
CA GLU A 341 15.53 -8.94 -5.28
C GLU A 341 15.70 -8.82 -3.77
N TYR A 342 14.62 -8.46 -3.07
CA TYR A 342 14.63 -8.31 -1.61
C TYR A 342 13.27 -8.67 -1.01
N PRO A 343 13.24 -9.13 0.27
CA PRO A 343 12.00 -9.40 0.98
C PRO A 343 11.28 -8.08 1.34
N ILE A 344 9.97 -8.03 1.11
CA ILE A 344 9.11 -6.92 1.50
C ILE A 344 8.19 -7.27 2.67
N SER A 345 8.03 -8.56 2.96
CA SER A 345 7.35 -9.09 4.14
C SER A 345 7.84 -10.50 4.46
N SER A 346 7.25 -11.14 5.49
CA SER A 346 7.58 -12.53 5.86
C SER A 346 7.18 -13.56 4.78
N PHE A 347 6.26 -13.21 3.88
CA PHE A 347 5.77 -14.10 2.83
C PHE A 347 5.98 -13.56 1.42
N ALA A 348 6.43 -12.32 1.25
CA ALA A 348 6.53 -11.69 -0.06
C ALA A 348 7.91 -11.11 -0.32
N ARG A 349 8.35 -11.21 -1.55
CA ARG A 349 9.59 -10.64 -2.09
C ARG A 349 9.29 -9.77 -3.31
N LYS A 350 10.18 -8.82 -3.58
CA LYS A 350 10.09 -7.90 -4.70
C LYS A 350 11.33 -7.99 -5.56
N GLN A 351 11.14 -8.13 -6.85
CA GLN A 351 12.17 -7.96 -7.86
C GLN A 351 12.03 -6.59 -8.51
N VAL A 352 13.15 -5.90 -8.69
CA VAL A 352 13.20 -4.66 -9.48
C VAL A 352 14.21 -4.82 -10.61
N ALA A 353 13.75 -4.70 -11.85
CA ALA A 353 14.57 -4.71 -13.04
C ALA A 353 14.88 -3.28 -13.49
N PHE A 354 16.15 -2.97 -13.75
CA PHE A 354 16.61 -1.66 -14.20
C PHE A 354 17.25 -1.75 -15.59
N PHE A 355 16.95 -0.75 -16.42
CA PHE A 355 17.54 -0.56 -17.74
C PHE A 355 18.34 0.73 -17.78
N LEU A 356 19.41 0.76 -18.58
CA LEU A 356 20.16 1.98 -18.85
C LEU A 356 19.44 2.78 -19.94
N GLY A 357 19.20 4.07 -19.75
CA GLY A 357 18.46 4.89 -20.70
C GLY A 357 19.04 6.29 -20.91
N GLU A 358 19.30 6.66 -22.17
CA GLU A 358 19.68 8.02 -22.50
C GLU A 358 18.44 8.91 -22.56
N VAL A 359 18.46 10.03 -21.84
CA VAL A 359 17.36 10.97 -21.73
C VAL A 359 17.78 12.35 -22.21
N ALA A 360 16.80 13.14 -22.67
CA ALA A 360 16.98 14.53 -23.05
C ALA A 360 15.95 15.41 -22.36
N GLY A 361 16.32 16.64 -22.05
CA GLY A 361 15.45 17.63 -21.39
C GLY A 361 15.68 17.71 -19.88
N GLU A 362 14.85 18.51 -19.22
CA GLU A 362 14.88 18.67 -17.77
C GLU A 362 13.68 17.97 -17.14
N PRO A 363 13.88 17.25 -16.02
CA PRO A 363 12.80 16.54 -15.35
C PRO A 363 11.73 17.49 -14.81
N LYS A 364 10.48 17.02 -14.87
CA LYS A 364 9.33 17.64 -14.20
C LYS A 364 8.76 16.60 -13.25
N VAL A 365 9.08 16.71 -11.97
CA VAL A 365 8.65 15.75 -10.97
C VAL A 365 7.13 15.77 -10.78
N ARG A 366 6.55 14.59 -10.57
CA ARG A 366 5.13 14.42 -10.28
C ARG A 366 4.87 14.78 -8.83
N GLU A 367 4.02 15.78 -8.60
CA GLU A 367 3.61 16.19 -7.26
C GLU A 367 2.94 15.01 -6.51
N GLY A 368 3.34 14.80 -5.26
CA GLY A 368 2.80 13.78 -4.36
C GLY A 368 3.54 12.45 -4.37
N GLU A 369 4.33 12.13 -5.38
CA GLU A 369 5.16 10.92 -5.45
C GLU A 369 6.65 11.23 -5.35
N ILE A 370 7.09 12.26 -6.05
CA ILE A 370 8.49 12.69 -6.10
C ILE A 370 8.60 14.13 -5.58
N ASP A 371 9.41 14.36 -4.55
CA ASP A 371 9.63 15.70 -3.98
C ASP A 371 10.61 16.53 -4.80
N LYS A 372 11.67 15.90 -5.30
CA LYS A 372 12.77 16.55 -6.02
C LYS A 372 13.60 15.55 -6.82
N PHE A 373 14.45 16.08 -7.69
CA PHE A 373 15.41 15.28 -8.46
C PHE A 373 16.84 15.82 -8.31
N LYS A 374 17.82 15.03 -8.72
CA LYS A 374 19.23 15.38 -8.74
C LYS A 374 19.96 14.67 -9.87
N TRP A 375 20.86 15.39 -10.54
CA TRP A 375 21.85 14.81 -11.43
C TRP A 375 23.14 14.55 -10.66
N VAL A 376 23.72 13.37 -10.81
CA VAL A 376 24.94 12.92 -10.12
C VAL A 376 25.88 12.21 -11.09
N THR A 377 27.16 12.14 -10.73
CA THR A 377 28.15 11.32 -11.45
C THR A 377 28.03 9.85 -11.09
N ALA A 378 28.68 8.95 -11.85
CA ALA A 378 28.68 7.52 -11.56
C ALA A 378 29.32 7.22 -10.18
N GLU A 379 30.34 7.97 -9.79
CA GLU A 379 31.03 7.83 -8.51
C GLU A 379 30.17 8.25 -7.32
N GLU A 380 29.28 9.24 -7.52
CA GLU A 380 28.38 9.76 -6.48
C GLU A 380 27.16 8.85 -6.25
N LEU A 381 26.77 7.97 -7.18
CA LEU A 381 25.62 7.08 -7.04
C LEU A 381 25.63 6.32 -5.71
N LYS A 382 26.80 5.87 -5.26
CA LYS A 382 26.99 5.12 -4.00
C LYS A 382 26.58 5.90 -2.75
N ASP A 383 26.62 7.24 -2.82
CA ASP A 383 26.36 8.11 -1.67
C ASP A 383 24.85 8.35 -1.48
N TYR A 384 24.03 7.97 -2.47
CA TYR A 384 22.58 8.18 -2.49
C TYR A 384 21.75 6.89 -2.53
N LEU A 385 22.23 5.85 -3.24
CA LEU A 385 21.49 4.62 -3.46
C LEU A 385 21.78 3.57 -2.40
N PHE A 386 20.80 2.72 -2.14
CA PHE A 386 21.01 1.51 -1.35
C PHE A 386 22.06 0.60 -2.03
N PRO A 387 22.84 -0.17 -1.23
CA PRO A 387 23.94 -0.98 -1.76
C PRO A 387 23.55 -1.88 -2.94
N ASP A 388 22.45 -2.60 -2.85
CA ASP A 388 22.00 -3.51 -3.91
C ASP A 388 21.65 -2.76 -5.20
N THR A 389 20.96 -1.60 -5.08
CA THR A 389 20.62 -0.74 -6.22
C THR A 389 21.89 -0.17 -6.86
N TYR A 390 22.86 0.24 -6.04
CA TYR A 390 24.14 0.71 -6.56
C TYR A 390 24.90 -0.37 -7.31
N GLU A 391 24.92 -1.62 -6.81
CA GLU A 391 25.57 -2.75 -7.51
C GLU A 391 24.86 -3.06 -8.84
N ALA A 392 23.51 -2.94 -8.89
CA ALA A 392 22.78 -3.05 -10.17
C ALA A 392 23.18 -1.93 -11.15
N CYS A 393 23.29 -0.68 -10.69
CA CYS A 393 23.79 0.42 -11.53
C CYS A 393 25.19 0.14 -12.07
N LYS A 394 26.12 -0.37 -11.25
CA LYS A 394 27.46 -0.76 -11.71
C LYS A 394 27.44 -1.83 -12.79
N ALA A 395 26.53 -2.79 -12.70
CA ALA A 395 26.36 -3.82 -13.71
C ALA A 395 25.90 -3.25 -15.06
N LEU A 396 25.00 -2.25 -15.01
CA LEU A 396 24.52 -1.54 -16.20
C LEU A 396 25.59 -0.67 -16.87
N LEU A 397 26.58 -0.20 -16.12
CA LEU A 397 27.64 0.69 -16.60
C LEU A 397 28.88 -0.03 -17.14
N ARG A 398 28.96 -1.35 -17.00
CA ARG A 398 30.03 -2.20 -17.55
C ARG A 398 29.73 -2.57 -19.01
#